data_9b50821684fa70880228d8657c2347ba
#
_entry.id   9b50821684fa70880228d8657c2347ba
#
_cell.length_a   1.000
_cell.length_b   1.000
_cell.length_c   1.000
_cell.angle_alpha   90.00
_cell.angle_beta   90.00
_cell.angle_gamma   90.00
#
_symmetry.space_group_name_H-M   'P 1'
#
loop_
_entity.id
_entity.type
_entity.pdbx_description
1 polymer ?
#
loop_
_entity_poly.entity_id
_entity_poly.type
_entity_poly.pdbx_seq_one_letter_code
_entity_poly.pdbx_strand_id
1 'polypeptide(L)'
;MKSISFDDIAAAQKNFESDRAHTVAKNATTSAGVRKAARVPEGVALNPLTFDVEVKQGDRTNQKRSGRCWMFASLNTFRYRIIKKYNLSTFELSQAYPLFWDKMEKSNWFLENILDTLDEPLNGRLVSFLLTDPIGDGGQWDMFKSLVKKYGVVPKSAMPETANSCNTHEMDAYLTRYLRSAAKRLRETATAGESLESLREMKKEMMEDVYTLLVTCLGQPPVSFEARLRDKDDNLALSGTFTPQEFFAETVDMNLDDYISIISAPTADKPFNHTYTVSRLGNVVEGGGVRYLNLEIPELKRLAVAQLKDNLPVWFGCDVAQSYLREEGIMDTRALDVDGLFGFPVEGALDRAERLDYGESLMTHAMVLEGVNFDAEGNTTLWKVENSWGKDHGRDGFDTISDPWFDEYVYQIVVDKKYLTPEQLKTFETEEATILEPWDPMGSLATLR
;
A
#
# COMPACT_ATOMS: atom_id res chain seq x y z
N MET A 1 -15.09 33.50 -15.59
CA MET A 1 -15.63 32.18 -15.96
C MET A 1 -16.68 32.38 -17.03
N LYS A 2 -16.68 31.55 -18.09
CA LYS A 2 -17.66 31.60 -19.18
C LYS A 2 -18.65 30.44 -18.99
N SER A 3 -19.95 30.68 -19.05
CA SER A 3 -20.98 29.64 -18.97
C SER A 3 -21.11 28.87 -20.29
N ILE A 4 -21.54 27.60 -20.23
CA ILE A 4 -21.94 26.83 -21.40
C ILE A 4 -23.29 27.37 -21.89
N SER A 5 -23.40 27.66 -23.19
CA SER A 5 -24.64 28.12 -23.80
C SER A 5 -25.51 26.97 -24.33
N PHE A 6 -26.81 27.20 -24.53
CA PHE A 6 -27.66 26.21 -25.18
C PHE A 6 -27.25 25.94 -26.63
N ASP A 7 -26.65 26.91 -27.31
CA ASP A 7 -26.13 26.73 -28.67
C ASP A 7 -24.92 25.80 -28.69
N ASP A 8 -24.00 25.90 -27.67
CA ASP A 8 -22.88 24.98 -27.50
C ASP A 8 -23.39 23.52 -27.28
N ILE A 9 -24.46 23.37 -26.45
CA ILE A 9 -25.08 22.06 -26.19
C ILE A 9 -25.71 21.49 -27.46
N ALA A 10 -26.43 22.29 -28.22
CA ALA A 10 -27.06 21.86 -29.47
C ALA A 10 -26.04 21.46 -30.53
N ALA A 11 -24.92 22.20 -30.62
CA ALA A 11 -23.81 21.85 -31.50
C ALA A 11 -23.16 20.50 -31.10
N ALA A 12 -22.92 20.31 -29.79
CA ALA A 12 -22.35 19.03 -29.27
C ALA A 12 -23.31 17.86 -29.53
N GLN A 13 -24.61 18.02 -29.32
CA GLN A 13 -25.62 17.01 -29.61
C GLN A 13 -25.61 16.62 -31.09
N LYS A 14 -25.61 17.59 -31.99
CA LYS A 14 -25.58 17.36 -33.43
C LYS A 14 -24.32 16.61 -33.84
N ASN A 15 -23.14 16.99 -33.27
CA ASN A 15 -21.89 16.30 -33.51
C ASN A 15 -21.95 14.84 -33.05
N PHE A 16 -22.45 14.58 -31.85
CA PHE A 16 -22.63 13.23 -31.30
C PHE A 16 -23.55 12.37 -32.21
N GLU A 17 -24.69 12.91 -32.65
CA GLU A 17 -25.67 12.22 -33.49
C GLU A 17 -25.16 11.94 -34.91
N SER A 18 -24.17 12.69 -35.38
CA SER A 18 -23.59 12.54 -36.73
C SER A 18 -22.75 11.29 -36.88
N ASP A 19 -22.25 10.71 -35.77
CA ASP A 19 -21.41 9.50 -35.77
C ASP A 19 -22.21 8.30 -35.21
N ARG A 20 -22.37 7.26 -36.08
CA ARG A 20 -23.00 6.00 -35.69
C ARG A 20 -22.23 5.29 -34.55
N ALA A 21 -20.89 5.41 -34.50
CA ALA A 21 -20.07 4.78 -33.48
C ALA A 21 -20.47 5.30 -32.08
N HIS A 22 -20.68 6.59 -31.93
CA HIS A 22 -21.16 7.19 -30.67
C HIS A 22 -22.50 6.60 -30.21
N THR A 23 -23.44 6.36 -31.14
CA THR A 23 -24.72 5.74 -30.80
C THR A 23 -24.56 4.29 -30.35
N VAL A 24 -23.69 3.50 -31.01
CA VAL A 24 -23.40 2.12 -30.63
C VAL A 24 -22.73 2.06 -29.26
N ALA A 25 -21.69 2.87 -29.05
CA ALA A 25 -20.97 2.98 -27.79
C ALA A 25 -21.93 3.39 -26.65
N LYS A 26 -22.76 4.42 -26.86
CA LYS A 26 -23.78 4.84 -25.88
C LYS A 26 -24.71 3.69 -25.49
N ASN A 27 -25.25 2.95 -26.46
CA ASN A 27 -26.18 1.86 -26.18
C ASN A 27 -25.50 0.70 -25.43
N ALA A 28 -24.26 0.36 -25.78
CA ALA A 28 -23.46 -0.63 -25.05
C ALA A 28 -23.17 -0.17 -23.61
N THR A 29 -22.66 1.04 -23.47
CA THR A 29 -22.24 1.59 -22.17
C THR A 29 -23.40 1.81 -21.21
N THR A 30 -24.54 2.36 -21.70
CA THR A 30 -25.72 2.58 -20.84
C THR A 30 -26.35 1.27 -20.36
N SER A 31 -26.15 0.17 -21.08
CA SER A 31 -26.69 -1.15 -20.72
C SER A 31 -25.73 -1.95 -19.83
N ALA A 32 -24.41 -1.95 -20.15
CA ALA A 32 -23.42 -2.84 -19.52
C ALA A 32 -22.42 -2.12 -18.59
N GLY A 33 -22.32 -0.80 -18.66
CA GLY A 33 -21.28 -0.01 -18.01
C GLY A 33 -20.01 0.08 -18.85
N VAL A 34 -19.17 1.09 -18.56
CA VAL A 34 -17.98 1.42 -19.36
C VAL A 34 -17.02 0.23 -19.48
N ARG A 35 -16.61 -0.38 -18.38
CA ARG A 35 -15.60 -1.47 -18.38
C ARG A 35 -16.05 -2.70 -19.18
N LYS A 36 -17.31 -3.08 -19.09
CA LYS A 36 -17.84 -4.20 -19.86
C LYS A 36 -17.96 -3.87 -21.36
N ALA A 37 -18.29 -2.62 -21.70
CA ALA A 37 -18.36 -2.17 -23.09
C ALA A 37 -16.99 -2.01 -23.75
N ALA A 38 -15.97 -1.62 -22.97
CA ALA A 38 -14.59 -1.44 -23.42
C ALA A 38 -13.74 -2.72 -23.38
N ARG A 39 -14.29 -3.84 -22.88
CA ARG A 39 -13.55 -5.09 -22.71
C ARG A 39 -13.08 -5.68 -24.06
N VAL A 40 -11.77 -6.00 -24.13
CA VAL A 40 -11.11 -6.58 -25.31
C VAL A 40 -10.79 -8.06 -25.04
N PRO A 41 -11.52 -9.01 -25.65
CA PRO A 41 -11.34 -10.44 -25.40
C PRO A 41 -9.93 -10.95 -25.72
N GLU A 42 -9.30 -10.42 -26.76
CA GLU A 42 -7.95 -10.78 -27.18
C GLU A 42 -6.92 -10.38 -26.12
N GLY A 43 -7.06 -9.20 -25.50
CA GLY A 43 -6.22 -8.74 -24.40
C GLY A 43 -6.37 -9.62 -23.16
N VAL A 44 -7.59 -10.04 -22.83
CA VAL A 44 -7.87 -10.97 -21.73
C VAL A 44 -7.18 -12.32 -21.95
N ALA A 45 -7.17 -12.84 -23.16
CA ALA A 45 -6.56 -14.13 -23.50
C ALA A 45 -5.02 -14.16 -23.31
N LEU A 46 -4.37 -12.99 -23.25
CA LEU A 46 -2.93 -12.86 -23.03
C LEU A 46 -2.50 -13.03 -21.56
N ASN A 47 -3.43 -13.35 -20.67
CA ASN A 47 -3.20 -13.42 -19.24
C ASN A 47 -3.37 -14.83 -18.65
N PRO A 48 -2.55 -15.85 -19.04
CA PRO A 48 -2.59 -17.19 -18.42
C PRO A 48 -2.07 -17.15 -16.96
N LEU A 49 -2.48 -18.13 -16.13
CA LEU A 49 -1.95 -18.34 -14.76
C LEU A 49 -0.84 -19.41 -14.74
N THR A 50 0.09 -19.34 -15.67
CA THR A 50 1.26 -20.23 -15.71
C THR A 50 2.49 -19.37 -15.87
N PHE A 51 3.50 -19.62 -15.04
CA PHE A 51 4.67 -18.73 -14.92
C PHE A 51 5.98 -19.51 -15.05
N ASP A 52 6.98 -18.89 -15.67
CA ASP A 52 8.33 -19.45 -15.82
C ASP A 52 9.08 -19.46 -14.49
N VAL A 53 8.90 -18.42 -13.68
CA VAL A 53 9.37 -18.31 -12.30
C VAL A 53 8.16 -18.11 -11.39
N GLU A 54 8.00 -18.95 -10.39
CA GLU A 54 6.88 -18.88 -9.47
C GLU A 54 7.30 -19.20 -8.04
N VAL A 55 7.00 -18.29 -7.12
CA VAL A 55 7.12 -18.47 -5.68
C VAL A 55 5.79 -19.01 -5.16
N LYS A 56 5.79 -20.19 -4.55
CA LYS A 56 4.58 -20.81 -4.01
C LYS A 56 4.36 -20.39 -2.56
N GLN A 57 3.20 -19.83 -2.27
CA GLN A 57 2.76 -19.44 -0.93
C GLN A 57 1.61 -20.31 -0.41
N GLY A 58 1.21 -20.09 0.86
CA GLY A 58 0.08 -20.74 1.48
C GLY A 58 -1.30 -20.21 1.06
N ASP A 59 -2.28 -20.27 1.97
CA ASP A 59 -3.65 -19.80 1.74
C ASP A 59 -3.72 -18.28 1.56
N ARG A 60 -4.75 -17.81 0.86
CA ARG A 60 -4.98 -16.40 0.55
C ARG A 60 -5.54 -15.67 1.76
N THR A 61 -4.99 -14.50 2.03
CA THR A 61 -5.44 -13.61 3.11
C THR A 61 -6.57 -12.68 2.65
N ASN A 62 -7.32 -12.11 3.58
CA ASN A 62 -8.42 -11.21 3.25
C ASN A 62 -8.49 -10.03 4.22
N GLN A 63 -8.14 -8.83 3.75
CA GLN A 63 -8.18 -7.59 4.52
C GLN A 63 -9.60 -7.08 4.81
N LYS A 64 -10.62 -7.67 4.19
CA LYS A 64 -12.02 -7.27 4.32
C LYS A 64 -12.23 -5.78 3.98
N ARG A 65 -12.94 -5.03 4.85
CA ARG A 65 -13.24 -3.61 4.69
C ARG A 65 -12.27 -2.76 5.52
N SER A 66 -10.97 -2.89 5.22
CA SER A 66 -9.93 -2.09 5.87
C SER A 66 -8.86 -1.69 4.86
N GLY A 67 -8.14 -0.59 5.10
CA GLY A 67 -7.03 -0.12 4.26
C GLY A 67 -5.68 -0.76 4.61
N ARG A 68 -5.65 -1.99 5.14
CA ARG A 68 -4.45 -2.69 5.63
C ARG A 68 -3.67 -3.44 4.54
N CYS A 69 -3.88 -3.17 3.26
CA CYS A 69 -3.22 -3.89 2.16
C CYS A 69 -1.70 -3.98 2.35
N TRP A 70 -1.06 -2.90 2.75
CA TRP A 70 0.37 -2.82 3.01
C TRP A 70 0.85 -3.75 4.11
N MET A 71 0.07 -3.91 5.21
CA MET A 71 0.35 -4.87 6.29
C MET A 71 0.16 -6.31 5.81
N PHE A 72 -0.93 -6.59 5.08
CA PHE A 72 -1.20 -7.91 4.54
C PHE A 72 -0.11 -8.34 3.57
N ALA A 73 0.26 -7.47 2.62
CA ALA A 73 1.35 -7.74 1.69
C ALA A 73 2.66 -8.01 2.41
N SER A 74 3.00 -7.21 3.42
CA SER A 74 4.23 -7.39 4.21
C SER A 74 4.24 -8.70 5.00
N LEU A 75 3.16 -9.01 5.71
CA LEU A 75 3.03 -10.26 6.47
C LEU A 75 3.00 -11.50 5.55
N ASN A 76 2.48 -11.38 4.32
CA ASN A 76 2.52 -12.45 3.34
C ASN A 76 3.95 -12.76 2.89
N THR A 77 4.84 -11.76 2.77
CA THR A 77 6.27 -12.03 2.52
C THR A 77 6.95 -12.76 3.67
N PHE A 78 6.58 -12.46 4.93
CA PHE A 78 7.07 -13.17 6.11
C PHE A 78 6.50 -14.60 6.20
N ARG A 79 5.21 -14.75 5.93
CA ARG A 79 4.53 -16.05 5.90
C ARG A 79 5.25 -17.04 5.00
N TYR A 80 5.71 -16.62 3.82
CA TYR A 80 6.48 -17.45 2.92
C TYR A 80 7.73 -18.03 3.60
N ARG A 81 8.49 -17.20 4.33
CA ARG A 81 9.69 -17.64 5.05
C ARG A 81 9.37 -18.67 6.13
N ILE A 82 8.32 -18.45 6.90
CA ILE A 82 7.85 -19.36 7.95
C ILE A 82 7.42 -20.71 7.35
N ILE A 83 6.59 -20.69 6.30
CA ILE A 83 6.15 -21.90 5.60
C ILE A 83 7.34 -22.70 5.08
N LYS A 84 8.32 -22.02 4.47
CA LYS A 84 9.52 -22.66 3.94
C LYS A 84 10.42 -23.24 5.05
N LYS A 85 10.68 -22.45 6.11
CA LYS A 85 11.56 -22.84 7.23
C LYS A 85 11.05 -24.08 7.96
N TYR A 86 9.75 -24.13 8.21
CA TYR A 86 9.13 -25.21 8.99
C TYR A 86 8.37 -26.25 8.15
N ASN A 87 8.52 -26.21 6.80
CA ASN A 87 7.85 -27.13 5.89
C ASN A 87 6.32 -27.22 6.13
N LEU A 88 5.67 -26.07 6.34
CA LEU A 88 4.24 -26.04 6.64
C LEU A 88 3.42 -26.14 5.36
N SER A 89 2.21 -26.68 5.45
CA SER A 89 1.22 -26.63 4.37
C SER A 89 0.59 -25.24 4.22
N THR A 90 0.34 -24.56 5.33
CA THR A 90 -0.20 -23.21 5.42
C THR A 90 0.18 -22.56 6.74
N PHE A 91 0.19 -21.23 6.76
CA PHE A 91 0.40 -20.43 7.96
C PHE A 91 -0.15 -19.01 7.75
N GLU A 92 -0.57 -18.37 8.82
CA GLU A 92 -1.00 -16.96 8.76
C GLU A 92 -0.54 -16.23 10.03
N LEU A 93 0.09 -15.07 9.84
CA LEU A 93 0.39 -14.10 10.89
C LEU A 93 -0.84 -13.26 11.19
N SER A 94 -0.94 -12.73 12.40
CA SER A 94 -2.01 -11.80 12.78
C SER A 94 -1.83 -10.46 12.12
N GLN A 95 -2.84 -9.98 11.43
CA GLN A 95 -2.91 -8.62 10.91
C GLN A 95 -3.59 -7.65 11.91
N ALA A 96 -4.34 -8.19 12.86
CA ALA A 96 -4.93 -7.40 13.95
C ALA A 96 -3.86 -6.88 14.92
N TYR A 97 -2.77 -7.65 15.12
CA TYR A 97 -1.67 -7.27 16.00
C TYR A 97 -0.91 -6.00 15.51
N PRO A 98 -0.36 -5.95 14.30
CA PRO A 98 0.27 -4.73 13.81
C PRO A 98 -0.74 -3.59 13.59
N LEU A 99 -2.01 -3.86 13.29
CA LEU A 99 -3.04 -2.83 13.25
C LEU A 99 -3.18 -2.10 14.59
N PHE A 100 -3.23 -2.83 15.72
CA PHE A 100 -3.31 -2.23 17.05
C PHE A 100 -2.15 -1.24 17.27
N TRP A 101 -0.94 -1.69 17.02
CA TRP A 101 0.25 -0.88 17.24
C TRP A 101 0.39 0.27 16.24
N ASP A 102 -0.04 0.07 14.99
CA ASP A 102 -0.07 1.15 14.00
C ASP A 102 -1.03 2.28 14.42
N LYS A 103 -2.23 1.94 14.87
CA LYS A 103 -3.19 2.94 15.36
C LYS A 103 -2.67 3.65 16.62
N MET A 104 -2.02 2.94 17.52
CA MET A 104 -1.39 3.52 18.69
C MET A 104 -0.27 4.50 18.32
N GLU A 105 0.65 4.06 17.46
CA GLU A 105 1.80 4.86 17.02
C GLU A 105 1.39 6.03 16.12
N LYS A 106 0.46 5.87 15.20
CA LYS A 106 -0.07 6.97 14.40
C LYS A 106 -0.78 8.02 15.24
N SER A 107 -1.48 7.60 16.30
CA SER A 107 -2.08 8.56 17.25
C SER A 107 -1.01 9.39 17.95
N ASN A 108 0.06 8.75 18.40
CA ASN A 108 1.22 9.43 18.97
C ASN A 108 1.90 10.34 17.94
N TRP A 109 2.14 9.84 16.73
CA TRP A 109 2.71 10.59 15.61
C TRP A 109 1.91 11.83 15.26
N PHE A 110 0.59 11.71 15.17
CA PHE A 110 -0.31 12.83 14.93
C PHE A 110 -0.21 13.88 16.03
N LEU A 111 -0.26 13.48 17.29
CA LEU A 111 -0.19 14.42 18.44
C LEU A 111 1.19 15.10 18.53
N GLU A 112 2.30 14.40 18.23
CA GLU A 112 3.62 15.02 18.13
C GLU A 112 3.68 16.03 16.97
N ASN A 113 3.09 15.72 15.81
CA ASN A 113 2.98 16.67 14.71
C ASN A 113 2.14 17.90 15.08
N ILE A 114 1.10 17.75 15.88
CA ILE A 114 0.33 18.89 16.40
C ILE A 114 1.20 19.76 17.35
N LEU A 115 1.98 19.12 18.23
CA LEU A 115 2.90 19.85 19.12
C LEU A 115 4.01 20.59 18.34
N ASP A 116 4.50 19.98 17.27
CA ASP A 116 5.55 20.57 16.43
C ASP A 116 5.05 21.68 15.50
N THR A 117 3.73 21.82 15.35
CA THR A 117 3.08 22.83 14.49
C THR A 117 2.23 23.84 15.27
N LEU A 118 2.53 24.05 16.57
CA LEU A 118 1.76 24.98 17.41
C LEU A 118 1.80 26.42 16.88
N ASP A 119 2.94 26.84 16.30
CA ASP A 119 3.15 28.16 15.73
C ASP A 119 2.51 28.34 14.34
N GLU A 120 2.10 27.24 13.70
CA GLU A 120 1.47 27.27 12.39
C GLU A 120 -0.04 27.66 12.53
N PRO A 121 -0.59 28.42 11.57
CA PRO A 121 -1.99 28.80 11.62
C PRO A 121 -2.90 27.57 11.44
N LEU A 122 -4.00 27.51 12.21
CA LEU A 122 -4.97 26.40 12.16
C LEU A 122 -5.54 26.15 10.76
N ASN A 123 -5.73 27.19 9.96
CA ASN A 123 -6.19 27.13 8.57
C ASN A 123 -5.06 27.10 7.55
N GLY A 124 -3.80 26.97 7.98
CA GLY A 124 -2.64 26.75 7.13
C GLY A 124 -2.71 25.39 6.43
N ARG A 125 -2.03 25.25 5.28
CA ARG A 125 -2.05 24.02 4.48
C ARG A 125 -1.58 22.81 5.29
N LEU A 126 -0.47 22.94 6.05
CA LEU A 126 0.12 21.84 6.80
C LEU A 126 -0.82 21.34 7.91
N VAL A 127 -1.33 22.26 8.76
CA VAL A 127 -2.23 21.88 9.85
C VAL A 127 -3.54 21.33 9.31
N SER A 128 -4.08 21.92 8.24
CA SER A 128 -5.29 21.42 7.57
C SER A 128 -5.08 20.02 7.00
N PHE A 129 -3.91 19.72 6.43
CA PHE A 129 -3.54 18.39 5.93
C PHE A 129 -3.51 17.37 7.08
N LEU A 130 -2.79 17.66 8.18
CA LEU A 130 -2.72 16.80 9.36
C LEU A 130 -4.10 16.52 9.96
N LEU A 131 -4.96 17.54 10.05
CA LEU A 131 -6.31 17.40 10.59
C LEU A 131 -7.29 16.69 9.65
N THR A 132 -6.97 16.55 8.36
CA THR A 132 -7.85 15.90 7.39
C THR A 132 -7.96 14.40 7.68
N ASP A 133 -6.83 13.74 7.93
CA ASP A 133 -6.76 12.30 8.19
C ASP A 133 -5.77 11.97 9.31
N PRO A 134 -6.15 12.17 10.59
CA PRO A 134 -5.27 11.92 11.73
C PRO A 134 -4.81 10.47 11.89
N ILE A 135 -5.60 9.50 11.38
CA ILE A 135 -5.44 8.08 11.71
C ILE A 135 -5.88 7.14 10.55
N GLY A 136 -5.41 7.39 9.35
CA GLY A 136 -5.70 6.52 8.20
C GLY A 136 -5.23 5.07 8.38
N ASP A 137 -5.83 4.15 7.62
CA ASP A 137 -5.46 2.72 7.60
C ASP A 137 -4.20 2.45 6.78
N GLY A 138 -3.92 3.29 5.80
CA GLY A 138 -2.83 3.11 4.85
C GLY A 138 -1.44 3.20 5.49
N GLY A 139 -0.41 2.79 4.77
CA GLY A 139 0.98 2.85 5.23
C GLY A 139 1.96 2.36 4.20
N GLN A 140 3.24 2.53 4.50
CA GLN A 140 4.37 2.18 3.65
C GLN A 140 5.15 1.01 4.25
N TRP A 141 6.01 0.37 3.44
CA TRP A 141 6.89 -0.69 3.91
C TRP A 141 7.75 -0.26 5.12
N ASP A 142 8.36 0.93 5.07
CA ASP A 142 9.21 1.41 6.17
C ASP A 142 8.43 1.65 7.46
N MET A 143 7.15 2.03 7.37
CA MET A 143 6.25 2.13 8.51
C MET A 143 5.97 0.75 9.11
N PHE A 144 5.73 -0.28 8.26
CA PHE A 144 5.57 -1.66 8.72
C PHE A 144 6.86 -2.20 9.35
N LYS A 145 8.01 -1.96 8.70
CA LYS A 145 9.33 -2.31 9.24
C LYS A 145 9.54 -1.76 10.66
N SER A 146 9.20 -0.50 10.87
CA SER A 146 9.32 0.17 12.17
C SER A 146 8.43 -0.47 13.23
N LEU A 147 7.19 -0.84 12.89
CA LEU A 147 6.30 -1.57 13.80
C LEU A 147 6.87 -2.94 14.18
N VAL A 148 7.35 -3.71 13.21
CA VAL A 148 7.89 -5.04 13.48
C VAL A 148 9.18 -4.98 14.30
N LYS A 149 10.07 -4.03 14.03
CA LYS A 149 11.28 -3.82 14.84
C LYS A 149 10.95 -3.52 16.29
N LYS A 150 9.89 -2.76 16.55
CA LYS A 150 9.49 -2.36 17.91
C LYS A 150 8.64 -3.43 18.62
N TYR A 151 7.69 -4.00 17.91
CA TYR A 151 6.65 -4.84 18.50
C TYR A 151 6.72 -6.32 18.09
N GLY A 152 7.46 -6.70 17.07
CA GLY A 152 7.51 -8.06 16.56
C GLY A 152 6.26 -8.45 15.78
N VAL A 153 6.00 -9.76 15.70
CA VAL A 153 4.81 -10.36 15.07
C VAL A 153 4.28 -11.52 15.89
N VAL A 154 3.02 -11.86 15.67
CA VAL A 154 2.37 -13.00 16.34
C VAL A 154 1.61 -13.87 15.34
N PRO A 155 1.41 -15.17 15.57
CA PRO A 155 0.53 -15.98 14.74
C PRO A 155 -0.92 -15.50 14.87
N LYS A 156 -1.73 -15.73 13.86
CA LYS A 156 -3.15 -15.31 13.84
C LYS A 156 -3.95 -15.85 15.03
N SER A 157 -3.60 -17.02 15.55
CA SER A 157 -4.25 -17.62 16.72
C SER A 157 -4.01 -16.85 18.01
N ALA A 158 -2.90 -16.11 18.14
CA ALA A 158 -2.57 -15.34 19.34
C ALA A 158 -3.31 -13.99 19.41
N MET A 159 -3.67 -13.41 18.26
CA MET A 159 -4.52 -12.22 18.17
C MET A 159 -5.38 -12.31 16.90
N PRO A 160 -6.54 -12.92 16.95
CA PRO A 160 -7.42 -13.11 15.79
C PRO A 160 -8.08 -11.80 15.35
N GLU A 161 -8.65 -11.80 14.14
CA GLU A 161 -9.46 -10.69 13.66
C GLU A 161 -10.70 -10.46 14.53
N THR A 162 -11.07 -9.18 14.68
CA THR A 162 -12.28 -8.71 15.37
C THR A 162 -13.29 -8.13 14.37
N ALA A 163 -14.49 -7.77 14.84
CA ALA A 163 -15.43 -7.04 14.00
C ALA A 163 -14.85 -5.71 13.50
N ASN A 164 -14.10 -5.01 14.38
CA ASN A 164 -13.51 -3.71 14.03
C ASN A 164 -12.25 -3.85 13.15
N SER A 165 -11.44 -4.89 13.29
CA SER A 165 -10.33 -5.11 12.37
C SER A 165 -10.81 -5.55 10.98
N CYS A 166 -11.94 -6.26 10.89
CA CYS A 166 -12.57 -6.61 9.62
C CYS A 166 -13.29 -5.43 8.93
N ASN A 167 -13.61 -4.38 9.67
CA ASN A 167 -14.22 -3.14 9.16
C ASN A 167 -13.79 -1.98 10.06
N THR A 168 -12.71 -1.31 9.72
CA THR A 168 -12.06 -0.28 10.54
C THR A 168 -12.81 1.04 10.58
N HIS A 169 -13.75 1.28 9.66
CA HIS A 169 -14.40 2.57 9.42
C HIS A 169 -14.96 3.24 10.69
N GLU A 170 -15.70 2.51 11.53
CA GLU A 170 -16.30 3.11 12.73
C GLU A 170 -15.25 3.41 13.81
N MET A 171 -14.33 2.47 14.06
CA MET A 171 -13.22 2.65 15.00
C MET A 171 -12.39 3.88 14.61
N ASP A 172 -11.99 3.98 13.34
CA ASP A 172 -11.20 5.10 12.82
C ASP A 172 -11.96 6.42 12.90
N ALA A 173 -13.26 6.41 12.67
CA ALA A 173 -14.09 7.62 12.79
C ALA A 173 -14.15 8.13 14.24
N TYR A 174 -14.26 7.25 15.24
CA TYR A 174 -14.25 7.64 16.65
C TYR A 174 -12.86 8.11 17.09
N LEU A 175 -11.82 7.39 16.69
CA LEU A 175 -10.44 7.75 16.99
C LEU A 175 -10.06 9.10 16.37
N THR A 176 -10.45 9.35 15.12
CA THR A 176 -10.28 10.63 14.43
C THR A 176 -10.96 11.78 15.17
N ARG A 177 -12.20 11.59 15.64
CA ARG A 177 -12.92 12.60 16.43
C ARG A 177 -12.21 12.90 17.73
N TYR A 178 -11.76 11.87 18.41
CA TYR A 178 -10.99 12.00 19.66
C TYR A 178 -9.68 12.76 19.41
N LEU A 179 -8.89 12.39 18.43
CA LEU A 179 -7.60 13.02 18.11
C LEU A 179 -7.76 14.50 17.69
N ARG A 180 -8.80 14.83 16.91
CA ARG A 180 -9.11 16.24 16.59
C ARG A 180 -9.48 17.05 17.85
N SER A 181 -10.21 16.46 18.79
CA SER A 181 -10.52 17.09 20.07
C SER A 181 -9.25 17.27 20.91
N ALA A 182 -8.38 16.27 20.94
CA ALA A 182 -7.08 16.32 21.61
C ALA A 182 -6.17 17.42 21.01
N ALA A 183 -6.09 17.49 19.68
CA ALA A 183 -5.35 18.54 18.97
C ALA A 183 -5.87 19.96 19.34
N LYS A 184 -7.19 20.15 19.39
CA LYS A 184 -7.81 21.41 19.83
C LYS A 184 -7.35 21.76 21.25
N ARG A 185 -7.46 20.83 22.18
CA ARG A 185 -7.07 21.05 23.60
C ARG A 185 -5.59 21.42 23.71
N LEU A 186 -4.69 20.70 23.03
CA LEU A 186 -3.25 21.00 23.04
C LEU A 186 -2.97 22.41 22.52
N ARG A 187 -3.55 22.81 21.40
CA ARG A 187 -3.34 24.14 20.81
C ARG A 187 -3.92 25.27 21.66
N GLU A 188 -5.09 25.09 22.25
CA GLU A 188 -5.70 26.07 23.15
C GLU A 188 -4.87 26.24 24.43
N THR A 189 -4.37 25.15 25.02
CA THR A 189 -3.54 25.14 26.20
C THR A 189 -2.18 25.81 25.95
N ALA A 190 -1.58 25.52 24.76
CA ALA A 190 -0.36 26.21 24.31
C ALA A 190 -0.59 27.73 24.13
N THR A 191 -1.72 28.12 23.54
CA THR A 191 -2.07 29.55 23.40
C THR A 191 -2.29 30.25 24.75
N ALA A 192 -2.72 29.51 25.78
CA ALA A 192 -2.83 30.03 27.14
C ALA A 192 -1.47 30.20 27.86
N GLY A 193 -0.36 29.80 27.22
CA GLY A 193 1.00 30.00 27.71
C GLY A 193 1.57 28.84 28.52
N GLU A 194 0.94 27.65 28.47
CA GLU A 194 1.45 26.46 29.14
C GLU A 194 2.75 25.96 28.47
N SER A 195 3.61 25.32 29.27
CA SER A 195 4.89 24.80 28.79
C SER A 195 4.72 23.55 27.89
N LEU A 196 5.69 23.28 27.02
CA LEU A 196 5.73 22.06 26.20
C LEU A 196 5.74 20.79 27.09
N GLU A 197 6.34 20.85 28.28
CA GLU A 197 6.33 19.74 29.24
C GLU A 197 4.91 19.45 29.74
N SER A 198 4.16 20.51 30.12
CA SER A 198 2.74 20.39 30.49
C SER A 198 1.89 19.80 29.36
N LEU A 199 2.11 20.23 28.11
CA LEU A 199 1.43 19.70 26.96
C LEU A 199 1.74 18.20 26.71
N ARG A 200 2.97 17.78 26.97
CA ARG A 200 3.36 16.37 26.85
C ARG A 200 2.76 15.47 27.93
N GLU A 201 2.59 15.97 29.15
CA GLU A 201 1.83 15.23 30.18
C GLU A 201 0.35 15.09 29.79
N MET A 202 -0.28 16.17 29.28
CA MET A 202 -1.64 16.05 28.72
C MET A 202 -1.72 15.04 27.59
N LYS A 203 -0.74 15.04 26.68
CA LYS A 203 -0.68 14.05 25.59
C LYS A 203 -0.59 12.62 26.11
N LYS A 204 0.15 12.39 27.19
CA LYS A 204 0.27 11.06 27.81
C LYS A 204 -1.09 10.54 28.29
N GLU A 205 -1.88 11.39 28.97
CA GLU A 205 -3.26 11.04 29.35
C GLU A 205 -4.12 10.73 28.11
N MET A 206 -3.98 11.52 27.04
CA MET A 206 -4.69 11.29 25.77
C MET A 206 -4.31 9.93 25.15
N MET A 207 -3.06 9.51 25.26
CA MET A 207 -2.62 8.21 24.77
C MET A 207 -3.14 7.03 25.60
N GLU A 208 -3.42 7.23 26.89
CA GLU A 208 -4.12 6.22 27.72
C GLU A 208 -5.58 6.02 27.25
N ASP A 209 -6.26 7.11 26.88
CA ASP A 209 -7.60 7.05 26.27
C ASP A 209 -7.58 6.33 24.92
N VAL A 210 -6.59 6.64 24.06
CA VAL A 210 -6.37 5.94 22.78
C VAL A 210 -6.17 4.45 23.01
N TYR A 211 -5.31 4.06 23.94
CA TYR A 211 -5.08 2.66 24.29
C TYR A 211 -6.39 1.97 24.72
N THR A 212 -7.17 2.62 25.59
CA THR A 212 -8.46 2.10 26.05
C THR A 212 -9.44 1.88 24.91
N LEU A 213 -9.54 2.85 23.96
CA LEU A 213 -10.35 2.71 22.77
C LEU A 213 -9.91 1.53 21.91
N LEU A 214 -8.61 1.41 21.66
CA LEU A 214 -8.06 0.34 20.84
C LEU A 214 -8.24 -1.05 21.45
N VAL A 215 -8.01 -1.20 22.77
CA VAL A 215 -8.26 -2.48 23.46
C VAL A 215 -9.76 -2.84 23.41
N THR A 216 -10.63 -1.85 23.54
CA THR A 216 -12.09 -2.08 23.44
C THR A 216 -12.52 -2.57 22.05
N CYS A 217 -11.86 -2.08 20.99
CA CYS A 217 -12.21 -2.43 19.61
C CYS A 217 -11.50 -3.67 19.07
N LEU A 218 -10.22 -3.85 19.42
CA LEU A 218 -9.33 -4.84 18.82
C LEU A 218 -8.90 -5.96 19.78
N GLY A 219 -9.20 -5.83 21.08
CA GLY A 219 -8.66 -6.71 22.10
C GLY A 219 -7.26 -6.32 22.55
N GLN A 220 -6.79 -6.92 23.62
CA GLN A 220 -5.47 -6.61 24.20
C GLN A 220 -4.38 -7.39 23.48
N PRO A 221 -3.33 -6.74 22.95
CA PRO A 221 -2.19 -7.40 22.33
C PRO A 221 -1.49 -8.32 23.33
N PRO A 222 -1.10 -9.55 22.94
CA PRO A 222 -0.38 -10.45 23.83
C PRO A 222 1.05 -9.95 24.09
N VAL A 223 1.49 -10.02 25.35
CA VAL A 223 2.89 -9.78 25.74
C VAL A 223 3.74 -11.02 25.46
N SER A 224 3.16 -12.21 25.65
CA SER A 224 3.72 -13.51 25.31
C SER A 224 2.61 -14.48 24.94
N PHE A 225 2.93 -15.53 24.21
CA PHE A 225 1.96 -16.53 23.76
C PHE A 225 2.65 -17.89 23.53
N GLU A 226 1.88 -18.96 23.60
CA GLU A 226 2.34 -20.27 23.18
C GLU A 226 2.16 -20.44 21.67
N ALA A 227 3.19 -20.93 20.98
CA ALA A 227 3.14 -21.30 19.59
C ALA A 227 3.48 -22.78 19.42
N ARG A 228 2.68 -23.48 18.60
CA ARG A 228 2.91 -24.88 18.23
C ARG A 228 2.62 -25.01 16.73
N LEU A 229 3.63 -25.35 15.95
CA LEU A 229 3.51 -25.55 14.51
C LEU A 229 3.80 -27.01 14.18
N ARG A 230 2.99 -27.58 13.28
CA ARG A 230 3.24 -28.90 12.69
C ARG A 230 3.57 -28.74 11.22
N ASP A 231 4.55 -29.50 10.75
CA ASP A 231 4.87 -29.58 9.35
C ASP A 231 3.78 -30.33 8.54
N LYS A 232 3.93 -30.36 7.22
CA LYS A 232 2.97 -31.06 6.34
C LYS A 232 2.93 -32.56 6.54
N ASP A 233 3.92 -33.14 7.23
CA ASP A 233 4.01 -34.55 7.58
C ASP A 233 3.54 -34.82 9.03
N ASP A 234 2.90 -33.84 9.68
CA ASP A 234 2.34 -33.84 11.02
C ASP A 234 3.39 -33.94 12.17
N ASN A 235 4.68 -33.72 11.89
CA ASN A 235 5.69 -33.61 12.92
C ASN A 235 5.64 -32.25 13.62
N LEU A 236 5.99 -32.22 14.92
CA LEU A 236 6.09 -30.97 15.67
C LEU A 236 7.35 -30.20 15.23
N ALA A 237 7.16 -29.14 14.43
CA ALA A 237 8.23 -28.34 13.85
C ALA A 237 8.67 -27.17 14.75
N LEU A 238 7.76 -26.60 15.53
CA LEU A 238 8.05 -25.56 16.53
C LEU A 238 7.12 -25.72 17.73
N SER A 239 7.64 -25.56 18.95
CA SER A 239 6.85 -25.48 20.18
C SER A 239 7.59 -24.67 21.21
N GLY A 240 6.91 -23.67 21.80
CA GLY A 240 7.47 -22.82 22.85
C GLY A 240 6.54 -21.67 23.22
N THR A 241 6.97 -20.95 24.26
CA THR A 241 6.38 -19.67 24.65
C THR A 241 7.30 -18.57 24.13
N PHE A 242 6.74 -17.58 23.46
CA PHE A 242 7.48 -16.51 22.81
C PHE A 242 6.89 -15.15 23.17
N THR A 243 7.74 -14.14 23.26
CA THR A 243 7.34 -12.77 23.04
C THR A 243 7.18 -12.54 21.52
N PRO A 244 6.46 -11.51 21.07
CA PRO A 244 6.32 -11.23 19.64
C PRO A 244 7.66 -10.98 18.90
N GLN A 245 8.63 -10.35 19.57
CA GLN A 245 9.96 -10.10 19.03
C GLN A 245 10.77 -11.41 18.89
N GLU A 246 10.74 -12.29 19.91
CA GLU A 246 11.38 -13.61 19.85
C GLU A 246 10.77 -14.47 18.76
N PHE A 247 9.44 -14.41 18.59
CA PHE A 247 8.75 -15.14 17.54
C PHE A 247 9.16 -14.66 16.14
N PHE A 248 9.26 -13.34 15.95
CA PHE A 248 9.78 -12.77 14.69
C PHE A 248 11.21 -13.25 14.40
N ALA A 249 12.10 -13.10 15.36
CA ALA A 249 13.51 -13.50 15.22
C ALA A 249 13.67 -15.00 14.92
N GLU A 250 12.91 -15.83 15.66
CA GLU A 250 12.99 -17.28 15.49
C GLU A 250 12.36 -17.75 14.17
N THR A 251 11.21 -17.19 13.76
CA THR A 251 10.40 -17.79 12.69
C THR A 251 10.60 -17.12 11.33
N VAL A 252 10.73 -15.81 11.27
CA VAL A 252 10.89 -15.07 10.01
C VAL A 252 12.34 -15.02 9.58
N ASP A 253 13.25 -14.89 10.53
CA ASP A 253 14.71 -14.90 10.31
C ASP A 253 15.14 -13.96 9.16
N MET A 254 14.77 -12.68 9.32
CA MET A 254 14.97 -11.66 8.30
C MET A 254 15.54 -10.40 8.93
N ASN A 255 16.65 -9.91 8.39
CA ASN A 255 17.12 -8.57 8.73
C ASN A 255 16.32 -7.53 7.91
N LEU A 256 15.43 -6.82 8.57
CA LEU A 256 14.55 -5.84 7.92
C LEU A 256 15.32 -4.64 7.34
N ASP A 257 16.53 -4.35 7.83
CA ASP A 257 17.36 -3.26 7.31
C ASP A 257 18.06 -3.60 5.99
N ASP A 258 18.00 -4.85 5.56
CA ASP A 258 18.46 -5.25 4.24
C ASP A 258 17.40 -5.02 3.16
N TYR A 259 16.15 -4.75 3.52
CA TYR A 259 15.05 -4.50 2.60
C TYR A 259 14.76 -3.01 2.47
N ILE A 260 14.83 -2.52 1.24
CA ILE A 260 14.70 -1.10 0.92
C ILE A 260 13.57 -0.86 -0.07
N SER A 261 12.98 0.34 0.05
CA SER A 261 11.92 0.83 -0.82
C SER A 261 12.51 1.51 -2.06
N ILE A 262 12.22 0.95 -3.23
CA ILE A 262 12.57 1.50 -4.52
C ILE A 262 11.30 2.06 -5.15
N ILE A 263 11.30 3.35 -5.50
CA ILE A 263 10.18 3.97 -6.23
C ILE A 263 10.55 4.21 -7.69
N SER A 264 9.53 4.43 -8.51
CA SER A 264 9.69 4.98 -9.86
C SER A 264 8.72 6.12 -10.05
N ALA A 265 9.21 7.33 -9.81
CA ALA A 265 8.50 8.60 -9.95
C ALA A 265 9.20 9.47 -10.99
N PRO A 266 8.74 9.49 -12.27
CA PRO A 266 9.43 10.16 -13.38
C PRO A 266 9.13 11.66 -13.46
N THR A 267 8.69 12.30 -12.38
CA THR A 267 8.35 13.73 -12.36
C THR A 267 9.61 14.60 -12.31
N ALA A 268 9.54 15.80 -12.85
CA ALA A 268 10.71 16.67 -13.01
C ALA A 268 11.37 17.07 -11.68
N ASP A 269 10.61 17.08 -10.59
CA ASP A 269 11.08 17.39 -9.23
C ASP A 269 11.76 16.20 -8.54
N LYS A 270 11.67 15.00 -9.14
CA LYS A 270 12.21 13.75 -8.59
C LYS A 270 13.18 13.05 -9.58
N PRO A 271 14.36 13.61 -9.86
CA PRO A 271 15.37 12.94 -10.69
C PRO A 271 15.62 11.48 -10.25
N PHE A 272 15.90 10.61 -11.23
CA PHE A 272 16.30 9.23 -10.93
C PHE A 272 17.70 9.15 -10.31
N ASN A 273 17.98 8.03 -9.64
CA ASN A 273 19.23 7.73 -8.92
C ASN A 273 19.50 8.67 -7.73
N HIS A 274 18.44 9.19 -7.12
CA HIS A 274 18.48 10.00 -5.91
C HIS A 274 17.56 9.44 -4.83
N THR A 275 17.79 9.84 -3.57
CA THR A 275 16.99 9.42 -2.44
C THR A 275 15.97 10.48 -2.01
N TYR A 276 14.81 10.02 -1.56
CA TYR A 276 13.69 10.85 -1.15
C TYR A 276 13.08 10.37 0.15
N THR A 277 12.49 11.30 0.88
CA THR A 277 11.59 11.04 2.01
C THR A 277 10.39 11.98 1.92
N VAL A 278 9.27 11.59 2.51
CA VAL A 278 8.07 12.44 2.55
C VAL A 278 7.92 12.99 3.96
N SER A 279 7.84 14.31 4.07
CA SER A 279 7.67 15.00 5.35
C SER A 279 6.38 14.54 6.04
N ARG A 280 6.45 14.35 7.35
CA ARG A 280 5.29 13.95 8.18
C ARG A 280 4.67 12.59 7.81
N LEU A 281 5.33 11.78 6.98
CA LEU A 281 4.91 10.42 6.64
C LEU A 281 5.62 9.41 7.53
N GLY A 282 4.89 8.80 8.44
CA GLY A 282 5.43 7.83 9.39
C GLY A 282 4.37 7.36 10.40
N ASN A 283 4.79 6.52 11.33
CA ASN A 283 4.00 6.07 12.47
C ASN A 283 4.86 6.03 13.74
N VAL A 284 5.92 5.24 13.76
CA VAL A 284 6.82 5.13 14.92
C VAL A 284 7.82 6.28 14.90
N VAL A 285 7.81 7.13 15.92
CA VAL A 285 8.65 8.35 15.98
C VAL A 285 10.14 8.03 15.84
N GLU A 286 10.61 7.03 16.56
CA GLU A 286 11.99 6.56 16.50
C GLU A 286 12.33 5.75 15.23
N GLY A 287 11.34 5.45 14.40
CA GLY A 287 11.49 4.64 13.17
C GLY A 287 12.14 5.38 11.99
N GLY A 288 12.29 6.70 12.07
CA GLY A 288 13.00 7.50 11.06
C GLY A 288 12.22 7.86 9.80
N GLY A 289 10.92 7.52 9.72
CA GLY A 289 10.08 7.81 8.54
C GLY A 289 10.36 6.88 7.35
N VAL A 290 9.88 7.29 6.15
CA VAL A 290 10.10 6.53 4.91
C VAL A 290 11.37 6.99 4.21
N ARG A 291 12.02 6.06 3.49
CA ARG A 291 13.17 6.38 2.65
C ARG A 291 13.08 5.63 1.32
N TYR A 292 13.15 6.35 0.23
CA TYR A 292 13.05 5.82 -1.12
C TYR A 292 14.34 6.04 -1.91
N LEU A 293 14.68 5.08 -2.78
CA LEU A 293 15.58 5.28 -3.91
C LEU A 293 14.73 5.34 -5.19
N ASN A 294 14.83 6.43 -5.95
CA ASN A 294 14.07 6.60 -7.19
C ASN A 294 14.86 6.04 -8.37
N LEU A 295 14.31 5.03 -9.04
CA LEU A 295 14.92 4.38 -10.20
C LEU A 295 13.94 4.31 -11.38
N GLU A 296 14.49 4.14 -12.59
CA GLU A 296 13.69 3.90 -13.79
C GLU A 296 12.99 2.53 -13.72
N ILE A 297 11.84 2.39 -14.38
CA ILE A 297 11.03 1.15 -14.40
C ILE A 297 11.83 -0.09 -14.81
N PRO A 298 12.70 -0.07 -15.83
CA PRO A 298 13.50 -1.26 -16.17
C PRO A 298 14.35 -1.78 -15.00
N GLU A 299 14.84 -0.89 -14.12
CA GLU A 299 15.59 -1.28 -12.93
C GLU A 299 14.67 -1.91 -11.86
N LEU A 300 13.45 -1.39 -11.66
CA LEU A 300 12.47 -2.02 -10.78
C LEU A 300 12.17 -3.46 -11.25
N LYS A 301 11.94 -3.65 -12.55
CA LYS A 301 11.72 -4.99 -13.13
C LYS A 301 12.92 -5.91 -12.91
N ARG A 302 14.14 -5.43 -13.20
CA ARG A 302 15.37 -6.20 -12.99
C ARG A 302 15.53 -6.66 -11.54
N LEU A 303 15.30 -5.76 -10.58
CA LEU A 303 15.40 -6.03 -9.15
C LEU A 303 14.32 -7.02 -8.68
N ALA A 304 13.08 -6.84 -9.12
CA ALA A 304 11.98 -7.74 -8.81
C ALA A 304 12.23 -9.16 -9.37
N VAL A 305 12.67 -9.26 -10.63
CA VAL A 305 13.05 -10.54 -11.26
C VAL A 305 14.19 -11.23 -10.49
N ALA A 306 15.21 -10.48 -10.07
CA ALA A 306 16.32 -11.04 -9.32
C ALA A 306 15.85 -11.67 -8.00
N GLN A 307 14.99 -10.98 -7.26
CA GLN A 307 14.42 -11.50 -6.00
C GLN A 307 13.49 -12.70 -6.22
N LEU A 308 12.64 -12.67 -7.26
CA LEU A 308 11.77 -13.80 -7.60
C LEU A 308 12.58 -15.04 -8.01
N LYS A 309 13.69 -14.89 -8.77
CA LYS A 309 14.60 -15.99 -9.13
C LYS A 309 15.29 -16.62 -7.92
N ASP A 310 15.52 -15.85 -6.85
CA ASP A 310 15.99 -16.36 -5.56
C ASP A 310 14.85 -17.02 -4.74
N ASN A 311 13.68 -17.20 -5.37
CA ASN A 311 12.50 -17.79 -4.76
C ASN A 311 12.03 -16.97 -3.53
N LEU A 312 12.02 -15.65 -3.65
CA LEU A 312 11.53 -14.69 -2.64
C LEU A 312 10.46 -13.79 -3.26
N PRO A 313 9.30 -13.63 -2.59
CA PRO A 313 8.25 -12.75 -3.08
C PRO A 313 8.66 -11.28 -2.94
N VAL A 314 8.02 -10.40 -3.74
CA VAL A 314 8.33 -8.96 -3.76
C VAL A 314 7.09 -8.18 -3.35
N TRP A 315 7.17 -7.43 -2.24
CA TRP A 315 6.17 -6.44 -1.90
C TRP A 315 6.20 -5.30 -2.93
N PHE A 316 5.03 -4.84 -3.40
CA PHE A 316 4.97 -3.73 -4.33
C PHE A 316 3.74 -2.85 -4.11
N GLY A 317 3.84 -1.58 -4.47
CA GLY A 317 2.77 -0.59 -4.44
C GLY A 317 2.43 -0.08 -5.83
N CYS A 318 1.13 0.07 -6.12
CA CYS A 318 0.63 0.42 -7.44
C CYS A 318 -0.68 1.21 -7.36
N ASP A 319 -1.14 1.73 -8.51
CA ASP A 319 -2.51 2.18 -8.70
C ASP A 319 -3.39 1.04 -9.22
N VAL A 320 -3.97 0.29 -8.29
CA VAL A 320 -4.67 -0.96 -8.61
C VAL A 320 -5.94 -0.79 -9.44
N ALA A 321 -6.54 0.40 -9.44
CA ALA A 321 -7.83 0.62 -10.10
C ALA A 321 -7.74 0.78 -11.62
N GLN A 322 -6.55 1.03 -12.14
CA GLN A 322 -6.29 1.34 -13.54
C GLN A 322 -6.35 0.10 -14.42
N SER A 323 -7.07 0.17 -15.54
CA SER A 323 -7.21 -0.91 -16.54
C SER A 323 -7.39 -2.31 -15.92
N TYR A 324 -8.28 -2.43 -14.92
CA TYR A 324 -8.44 -3.63 -14.10
C TYR A 324 -9.80 -4.30 -14.32
N LEU A 325 -9.79 -5.52 -14.82
CA LEU A 325 -10.92 -6.45 -14.87
C LEU A 325 -11.00 -7.26 -13.56
N ARG A 326 -11.58 -6.65 -12.55
CA ARG A 326 -11.54 -7.12 -11.16
C ARG A 326 -12.11 -8.53 -10.95
N GLU A 327 -13.22 -8.85 -11.63
CA GLU A 327 -13.87 -10.17 -11.51
C GLU A 327 -12.99 -11.28 -12.11
N GLU A 328 -12.17 -10.94 -13.12
CA GLU A 328 -11.29 -11.85 -13.84
C GLU A 328 -9.87 -11.90 -13.27
N GLY A 329 -9.52 -10.98 -12.36
CA GLY A 329 -8.18 -10.87 -11.79
C GLY A 329 -7.13 -10.47 -12.84
N ILE A 330 -7.45 -9.52 -13.73
CA ILE A 330 -6.57 -9.10 -14.81
C ILE A 330 -6.36 -7.59 -14.79
N MET A 331 -5.12 -7.18 -14.59
CA MET A 331 -4.64 -5.80 -14.73
C MET A 331 -3.81 -5.72 -16.01
N ASP A 332 -4.41 -5.24 -17.09
CA ASP A 332 -3.77 -5.20 -18.42
C ASP A 332 -4.32 -4.04 -19.24
N THR A 333 -3.47 -3.14 -19.68
CA THR A 333 -3.83 -2.00 -20.53
C THR A 333 -4.41 -2.42 -21.88
N ARG A 334 -4.15 -3.67 -22.31
CA ARG A 334 -4.67 -4.25 -23.56
C ARG A 334 -6.02 -4.93 -23.40
N ALA A 335 -6.47 -5.16 -22.16
CA ALA A 335 -7.73 -5.85 -21.87
C ALA A 335 -8.95 -4.91 -21.84
N LEU A 336 -8.71 -3.59 -21.86
CA LEU A 336 -9.71 -2.54 -21.96
C LEU A 336 -9.32 -1.54 -23.05
N ASP A 337 -10.28 -1.12 -23.87
CA ASP A 337 -10.13 -0.06 -24.88
C ASP A 337 -11.15 1.04 -24.61
N VAL A 338 -10.85 1.87 -23.61
CA VAL A 338 -11.70 2.99 -23.18
C VAL A 338 -11.63 4.13 -24.20
N ASP A 339 -10.44 4.38 -24.75
CA ASP A 339 -10.21 5.42 -25.76
C ASP A 339 -10.95 5.10 -27.05
N GLY A 340 -10.89 3.84 -27.50
CA GLY A 340 -11.67 3.38 -28.65
C GLY A 340 -13.18 3.41 -28.40
N LEU A 341 -13.64 3.11 -27.19
CA LEU A 341 -15.06 3.19 -26.83
C LEU A 341 -15.61 4.63 -26.93
N PHE A 342 -14.86 5.62 -26.45
CA PHE A 342 -15.29 7.02 -26.48
C PHE A 342 -14.94 7.75 -27.78
N GLY A 343 -13.94 7.25 -28.55
CA GLY A 343 -13.48 7.85 -29.78
C GLY A 343 -12.52 9.03 -29.60
N PHE A 344 -11.98 9.21 -28.39
CA PHE A 344 -10.96 10.20 -28.09
C PHE A 344 -10.12 9.74 -26.88
N PRO A 345 -8.88 10.26 -26.70
CA PRO A 345 -8.03 9.87 -25.60
C PRO A 345 -8.64 10.24 -24.25
N VAL A 346 -8.79 9.26 -23.38
CA VAL A 346 -9.19 9.37 -21.98
C VAL A 346 -8.07 8.82 -21.09
N GLU A 347 -7.73 7.54 -21.25
CA GLU A 347 -6.64 6.89 -20.51
C GLU A 347 -5.27 7.21 -21.11
N GLY A 348 -5.17 7.34 -22.44
CA GLY A 348 -3.94 7.68 -23.17
C GLY A 348 -3.63 9.18 -23.26
N ALA A 349 -4.36 10.05 -22.55
CA ALA A 349 -4.20 11.49 -22.65
C ALA A 349 -2.97 12.03 -21.90
N LEU A 350 -2.52 11.35 -20.85
CA LEU A 350 -1.41 11.75 -19.98
C LEU A 350 -0.34 10.65 -19.95
N ASP A 351 0.92 11.04 -19.97
CA ASP A 351 2.00 10.12 -19.69
C ASP A 351 2.11 9.81 -18.17
N ARG A 352 3.03 8.91 -17.79
CA ARG A 352 3.19 8.47 -16.41
C ARG A 352 3.58 9.60 -15.46
N ALA A 353 4.42 10.56 -15.88
CA ALA A 353 4.80 11.71 -15.08
C ALA A 353 3.61 12.67 -14.91
N GLU A 354 2.95 12.97 -16.02
CA GLU A 354 1.78 13.84 -16.04
C GLU A 354 0.63 13.28 -15.18
N ARG A 355 0.40 11.96 -15.18
CA ARG A 355 -0.61 11.36 -14.30
C ARG A 355 -0.33 11.60 -12.82
N LEU A 356 0.93 11.56 -12.39
CA LEU A 356 1.30 11.90 -11.01
C LEU A 356 1.12 13.39 -10.73
N ASP A 357 1.58 14.27 -11.65
CA ASP A 357 1.52 15.72 -11.49
C ASP A 357 0.07 16.25 -11.47
N TYR A 358 -0.81 15.66 -12.28
CA TYR A 358 -2.22 16.06 -12.38
C TYR A 358 -3.15 15.26 -11.45
N GLY A 359 -2.61 14.31 -10.67
CA GLY A 359 -3.38 13.53 -9.69
C GLY A 359 -4.32 12.50 -10.31
N GLU A 360 -4.07 12.08 -11.56
CA GLU A 360 -4.83 11.03 -12.25
C GLU A 360 -4.44 9.64 -11.73
N SER A 361 -3.20 9.43 -11.33
CA SER A 361 -2.72 8.18 -10.77
C SER A 361 -1.98 8.42 -9.47
N LEU A 362 -2.26 7.57 -8.49
CA LEU A 362 -1.64 7.58 -7.17
C LEU A 362 -1.38 6.14 -6.73
N MET A 363 -0.42 5.92 -5.86
CA MET A 363 -0.23 4.62 -5.23
C MET A 363 -1.37 4.34 -4.25
N THR A 364 -2.28 3.45 -4.64
CA THR A 364 -3.54 3.20 -3.92
C THR A 364 -3.59 1.85 -3.22
N HIS A 365 -2.72 0.91 -3.59
CA HIS A 365 -2.76 -0.46 -3.09
C HIS A 365 -1.39 -1.12 -3.04
N ALA A 366 -1.21 -2.01 -2.07
CA ALA A 366 -0.01 -2.84 -1.96
C ALA A 366 -0.37 -4.32 -2.06
N MET A 367 0.45 -5.06 -2.80
CA MET A 367 0.30 -6.49 -3.08
C MET A 367 1.67 -7.18 -3.10
N VAL A 368 1.69 -8.46 -3.49
CA VAL A 368 2.92 -9.26 -3.56
C VAL A 368 3.09 -9.84 -4.96
N LEU A 369 4.25 -9.57 -5.60
CA LEU A 369 4.65 -10.30 -6.81
C LEU A 369 5.16 -11.69 -6.43
N GLU A 370 4.64 -12.71 -7.11
CA GLU A 370 4.97 -14.11 -6.84
C GLU A 370 5.48 -14.87 -8.07
N GLY A 371 5.39 -14.29 -9.24
CA GLY A 371 5.85 -14.95 -10.45
C GLY A 371 6.02 -14.01 -11.61
N VAL A 372 6.72 -14.47 -12.64
CA VAL A 372 7.01 -13.71 -13.85
C VAL A 372 7.20 -14.64 -15.04
N ASN A 373 6.74 -14.21 -16.21
CA ASN A 373 6.97 -14.82 -17.52
C ASN A 373 7.91 -13.98 -18.36
N PHE A 374 8.59 -14.65 -19.30
CA PHE A 374 9.51 -14.02 -20.24
C PHE A 374 9.15 -14.32 -21.69
N ASP A 375 9.55 -13.44 -22.60
CA ASP A 375 9.57 -13.71 -24.03
C ASP A 375 10.85 -14.49 -24.43
N ALA A 376 10.98 -14.77 -25.73
CA ALA A 376 12.16 -15.50 -26.23
C ALA A 376 13.47 -14.70 -26.10
N GLU A 377 13.40 -13.40 -26.01
CA GLU A 377 14.51 -12.47 -25.83
C GLU A 377 14.86 -12.27 -24.36
N GLY A 378 14.03 -12.76 -23.42
CA GLY A 378 14.22 -12.68 -21.98
C GLY A 378 13.62 -11.43 -21.33
N ASN A 379 12.79 -10.66 -22.05
CA ASN A 379 12.04 -9.56 -21.49
C ASN A 379 10.83 -10.07 -20.71
N THR A 380 10.45 -9.37 -19.66
CA THR A 380 9.25 -9.69 -18.88
C THR A 380 7.97 -9.45 -19.70
N THR A 381 6.97 -10.30 -19.50
CA THR A 381 5.70 -10.22 -20.26
C THR A 381 4.46 -10.20 -19.37
N LEU A 382 4.49 -10.96 -18.27
CA LEU A 382 3.36 -11.14 -17.37
C LEU A 382 3.87 -11.42 -15.94
N TRP A 383 3.18 -10.88 -14.94
CA TRP A 383 3.52 -11.06 -13.53
C TRP A 383 2.35 -11.69 -12.78
N LYS A 384 2.65 -12.60 -11.85
CA LYS A 384 1.69 -13.15 -10.89
C LYS A 384 1.66 -12.32 -9.64
N VAL A 385 0.45 -12.03 -9.16
CA VAL A 385 0.20 -11.23 -7.97
C VAL A 385 -0.66 -11.97 -6.97
N GLU A 386 -0.25 -12.03 -5.71
CA GLU A 386 -1.12 -12.36 -4.59
C GLU A 386 -1.77 -11.07 -4.07
N ASN A 387 -3.11 -11.04 -4.06
CA ASN A 387 -3.90 -9.97 -3.50
C ASN A 387 -4.44 -10.34 -2.11
N SER A 388 -4.77 -9.33 -1.31
CA SER A 388 -5.34 -9.52 0.04
C SER A 388 -6.86 -9.38 0.08
N TRP A 389 -7.57 -9.86 -0.96
CA TRP A 389 -9.03 -9.79 -1.05
C TRP A 389 -9.74 -11.14 -0.92
N GLY A 390 -8.97 -12.16 -0.52
CA GLY A 390 -9.48 -13.51 -0.25
C GLY A 390 -9.55 -14.38 -1.50
N LYS A 391 -9.83 -15.65 -1.27
CA LYS A 391 -9.83 -16.70 -2.29
C LYS A 391 -10.89 -16.50 -3.37
N ASP A 392 -12.02 -15.88 -3.03
CA ASP A 392 -13.14 -15.66 -3.97
C ASP A 392 -12.87 -14.50 -4.95
N HIS A 393 -11.75 -13.78 -4.79
CA HIS A 393 -11.35 -12.70 -5.67
C HIS A 393 -10.52 -13.22 -6.85
N GLY A 394 -10.73 -12.64 -8.04
CA GLY A 394 -9.95 -12.93 -9.24
C GLY A 394 -9.89 -14.43 -9.53
N ARG A 395 -8.68 -14.96 -9.67
CA ARG A 395 -8.45 -16.39 -9.95
C ARG A 395 -7.87 -17.09 -8.72
N ASP A 396 -8.73 -17.54 -7.80
CA ASP A 396 -8.36 -18.18 -6.52
C ASP A 396 -7.50 -17.25 -5.63
N GLY A 397 -7.83 -15.94 -5.60
CA GLY A 397 -7.12 -14.91 -4.84
C GLY A 397 -5.87 -14.37 -5.52
N PHE A 398 -5.62 -14.76 -6.78
CA PHE A 398 -4.54 -14.22 -7.59
C PHE A 398 -5.04 -13.31 -8.70
N ASP A 399 -4.21 -12.34 -9.01
CA ASP A 399 -4.32 -11.47 -10.16
C ASP A 399 -3.12 -11.67 -11.09
N THR A 400 -3.23 -11.17 -12.31
CA THR A 400 -2.10 -11.00 -13.24
C THR A 400 -1.93 -9.53 -13.58
N ILE A 401 -0.68 -9.11 -13.74
CA ILE A 401 -0.33 -7.82 -14.31
C ILE A 401 0.43 -8.04 -15.61
N SER A 402 -0.02 -7.41 -16.69
CA SER A 402 0.79 -7.39 -17.92
C SER A 402 2.02 -6.50 -17.75
N ASP A 403 3.06 -6.76 -18.52
CA ASP A 403 4.28 -5.96 -18.46
C ASP A 403 4.03 -4.48 -18.84
N PRO A 404 3.21 -4.13 -19.87
CA PRO A 404 2.81 -2.75 -20.12
C PRO A 404 2.06 -2.10 -18.94
N TRP A 405 1.23 -2.85 -18.22
CA TRP A 405 0.55 -2.34 -17.05
C TRP A 405 1.54 -2.07 -15.90
N PHE A 406 2.54 -2.94 -15.72
CA PHE A 406 3.61 -2.73 -14.75
C PHE A 406 4.34 -1.40 -15.03
N ASP A 407 4.67 -1.13 -16.30
CA ASP A 407 5.33 0.10 -16.73
C ASP A 407 4.55 1.36 -16.33
N GLU A 408 3.22 1.29 -16.42
CA GLU A 408 2.37 2.46 -16.24
C GLU A 408 1.97 2.70 -14.76
N TYR A 409 1.73 1.63 -13.97
CA TYR A 409 1.01 1.77 -12.71
C TYR A 409 1.71 1.18 -11.47
N VAL A 410 2.87 0.53 -11.62
CA VAL A 410 3.69 0.13 -10.47
C VAL A 410 4.61 1.28 -10.09
N TYR A 411 4.47 1.76 -8.85
CA TYR A 411 5.23 2.92 -8.36
C TYR A 411 6.28 2.57 -7.32
N GLN A 412 6.18 1.42 -6.66
CA GLN A 412 7.12 1.01 -5.61
C GLN A 412 7.31 -0.49 -5.60
N ILE A 413 8.53 -0.94 -5.35
CA ILE A 413 8.86 -2.31 -4.96
C ILE A 413 9.73 -2.30 -3.71
N VAL A 414 9.75 -3.42 -2.98
CA VAL A 414 10.66 -3.62 -1.85
C VAL A 414 11.52 -4.84 -2.12
N VAL A 415 12.82 -4.64 -2.12
CA VAL A 415 13.79 -5.69 -2.43
C VAL A 415 14.95 -5.71 -1.44
N ASP A 416 15.60 -6.86 -1.32
CA ASP A 416 16.85 -6.99 -0.59
C ASP A 416 17.95 -6.17 -1.29
N LYS A 417 18.65 -5.34 -0.53
CA LYS A 417 19.72 -4.46 -1.01
C LYS A 417 20.86 -5.20 -1.73
N LYS A 418 21.00 -6.52 -1.54
CA LYS A 418 22.02 -7.33 -2.24
C LYS A 418 21.84 -7.36 -3.76
N TYR A 419 20.64 -7.03 -4.27
CA TYR A 419 20.34 -6.98 -5.71
C TYR A 419 20.69 -5.64 -6.36
N LEU A 420 20.96 -4.60 -5.55
CA LEU A 420 21.37 -3.29 -6.05
C LEU A 420 22.78 -3.35 -6.61
N THR A 421 23.04 -2.45 -7.57
CA THR A 421 24.43 -2.19 -7.96
C THR A 421 25.19 -1.49 -6.83
N PRO A 422 26.52 -1.57 -6.80
CA PRO A 422 27.31 -0.87 -5.80
C PRO A 422 27.07 0.65 -5.78
N GLU A 423 26.76 1.25 -6.94
CA GLU A 423 26.45 2.67 -7.06
C GLU A 423 25.09 3.01 -6.46
N GLN A 424 24.06 2.23 -6.79
CA GLN A 424 22.70 2.37 -6.22
C GLN A 424 22.72 2.22 -4.70
N LEU A 425 23.45 1.20 -4.20
CA LEU A 425 23.58 0.97 -2.76
C LEU A 425 24.29 2.13 -2.08
N LYS A 426 25.37 2.63 -2.66
CA LYS A 426 26.10 3.78 -2.13
C LYS A 426 25.20 5.01 -2.09
N THR A 427 24.44 5.31 -3.15
CA THR A 427 23.48 6.41 -3.19
C THR A 427 22.46 6.28 -2.05
N PHE A 428 21.86 5.10 -1.93
CA PHE A 428 20.87 4.85 -0.88
C PHE A 428 21.42 5.04 0.53
N GLU A 429 22.65 4.59 0.80
CA GLU A 429 23.24 4.61 2.15
C GLU A 429 23.85 5.96 2.53
N THR A 430 24.35 6.74 1.56
CA THR A 430 25.19 7.93 1.87
C THR A 430 24.58 9.27 1.45
N GLU A 431 23.60 9.28 0.53
CA GLU A 431 22.98 10.52 0.10
C GLU A 431 21.95 10.99 1.13
N GLU A 432 21.95 12.29 1.46
CA GLU A 432 20.86 12.87 2.25
C GLU A 432 19.57 12.90 1.41
N ALA A 433 18.48 12.34 1.95
CA ALA A 433 17.24 12.25 1.20
C ALA A 433 16.59 13.63 1.01
N THR A 434 16.21 13.94 -0.21
CA THR A 434 15.39 15.12 -0.51
C THR A 434 14.04 14.98 0.17
N ILE A 435 13.64 15.99 0.94
CA ILE A 435 12.37 15.99 1.69
C ILE A 435 11.27 16.49 0.75
N LEU A 436 10.32 15.61 0.47
CA LEU A 436 9.10 15.92 -0.26
C LEU A 436 8.02 16.46 0.68
N GLU A 437 7.08 17.19 0.13
CA GLU A 437 5.94 17.73 0.87
C GLU A 437 5.02 16.60 1.40
N PRO A 438 4.29 16.81 2.52
CA PRO A 438 3.42 15.79 3.10
C PRO A 438 2.33 15.26 2.15
N TRP A 439 1.97 16.05 1.14
CA TRP A 439 0.95 15.73 0.12
C TRP A 439 1.54 15.25 -1.21
N ASP A 440 2.82 14.88 -1.23
CA ASP A 440 3.44 14.30 -2.42
C ASP A 440 2.77 12.96 -2.80
N PRO A 441 2.58 12.68 -4.09
CA PRO A 441 1.99 11.43 -4.58
C PRO A 441 2.66 10.16 -4.04
N MET A 442 3.97 10.20 -3.75
CA MET A 442 4.71 9.05 -3.21
C MET A 442 4.35 8.73 -1.75
N GLY A 443 3.61 9.59 -1.06
CA GLY A 443 3.02 9.33 0.26
C GLY A 443 1.60 8.76 0.22
N SER A 444 0.95 8.68 -0.94
CA SER A 444 -0.50 8.45 -1.07
C SER A 444 -0.98 7.12 -0.49
N LEU A 445 -0.20 6.04 -0.55
CA LEU A 445 -0.57 4.74 0.03
C LEU A 445 -0.84 4.80 1.55
N ALA A 446 -0.21 5.73 2.25
CA ALA A 446 -0.43 5.95 3.68
C ALA A 446 -1.54 6.97 3.98
N THR A 447 -1.94 7.76 3.00
CA THR A 447 -2.91 8.88 3.14
C THR A 447 -4.17 8.67 2.30
N LEU A 448 -4.48 7.42 1.95
CA LEU A 448 -5.69 7.07 1.19
C LEU A 448 -6.95 7.49 1.95
N ARG A 449 -7.78 8.25 1.26
CA ARG A 449 -9.08 8.76 1.72
C ARG A 449 -10.23 7.82 1.38
#